data_6b0459a0ff889e7fec363ab0f39e0c6f
#
_entry.id   6b0459a0ff889e7fec363ab0f39e0c6f
#
_cell.length_a   1.000
_cell.length_b   1.000
_cell.length_c   1.000
_cell.angle_alpha   90.00
_cell.angle_beta   90.00
_cell.angle_gamma   90.00
#
_symmetry.space_group_name_H-M   'P 1'
#
loop_
_entity.id
_entity.type
_entity.pdbx_description
1 polymer ?
#
loop_
_entity_poly.entity_id
_entity_poly.type
_entity_poly.pdbx_seq_one_letter_code
_entity_poly.pdbx_strand_id
1 'polypeptide(L)'
;MKRIIAILLSFAPLFAFAQEHQIIGGYLLNGEDSFEELDAAVVTDAKRRDKNLDGKGMRFPGGAMMMIPESVGKEIGSIVEVKDPFLVKSICFTVDENRMEGCKASIRIYRITEDGDLANIVTMPISQDIPKAEKKTTFSIVPQENLELEPGEYYISFALTEISETIADKWANAKTWNEKERYVNQLEDSMFFPVYVKSSYGRENSDSPLTKWKYNIGMTVIGKILD
;
A
#
# COMPACT_ATOMS: atom_id res chain seq x y z
N MET A 1 29.27 -66.19 10.30
CA MET A 1 28.90 -65.56 9.00
C MET A 1 27.85 -64.51 9.24
N LYS A 2 28.23 -63.23 9.33
CA LYS A 2 27.32 -62.10 9.52
C LYS A 2 27.06 -61.47 8.15
N ARG A 3 25.81 -61.50 7.70
CA ARG A 3 25.38 -60.85 6.47
C ARG A 3 25.06 -59.37 6.78
N ILE A 4 25.81 -58.44 6.20
CA ILE A 4 25.54 -57.00 6.23
C ILE A 4 24.59 -56.72 5.06
N ILE A 5 23.39 -56.31 5.38
CA ILE A 5 22.44 -55.77 4.38
C ILE A 5 22.72 -54.24 4.26
N ALA A 6 23.27 -53.86 3.13
CA ALA A 6 23.42 -52.46 2.80
C ALA A 6 22.10 -51.94 2.22
N ILE A 7 21.44 -51.03 2.95
CA ILE A 7 20.28 -50.29 2.45
C ILE A 7 20.79 -49.08 1.71
N LEU A 8 20.71 -49.13 0.38
CA LEU A 8 20.91 -47.99 -0.50
C LEU A 8 19.68 -47.08 -0.40
N LEU A 9 19.78 -45.99 0.36
CA LEU A 9 18.84 -44.87 0.30
C LEU A 9 19.16 -44.03 -0.94
N SER A 10 18.38 -44.22 -2.00
CA SER A 10 18.38 -43.33 -3.16
C SER A 10 17.76 -42.01 -2.76
N PHE A 11 18.56 -40.98 -2.55
CA PHE A 11 18.10 -39.59 -2.51
C PHE A 11 17.73 -39.17 -3.94
N ALA A 12 16.45 -39.20 -4.27
CA ALA A 12 15.94 -38.46 -5.40
C ALA A 12 15.88 -36.96 -4.98
N PRO A 13 16.51 -36.05 -5.71
CA PRO A 13 16.31 -34.65 -5.46
C PRO A 13 14.86 -34.32 -5.85
N LEU A 14 14.05 -34.00 -4.86
CA LEU A 14 12.79 -33.27 -5.09
C LEU A 14 13.15 -31.88 -5.63
N PHE A 15 13.20 -31.77 -6.94
CA PHE A 15 13.05 -30.46 -7.58
C PHE A 15 11.60 -30.01 -7.33
N ALA A 16 11.42 -29.26 -6.26
CA ALA A 16 10.24 -28.42 -6.13
C ALA A 16 10.34 -27.39 -7.26
N PHE A 17 9.62 -27.60 -8.35
CA PHE A 17 9.30 -26.55 -9.28
C PHE A 17 8.48 -25.51 -8.50
N ALA A 18 9.14 -24.45 -8.06
CA ALA A 18 8.46 -23.25 -7.68
C ALA A 18 7.82 -22.73 -8.98
N GLN A 19 6.51 -22.95 -9.14
CA GLN A 19 5.74 -22.21 -10.14
C GLN A 19 5.81 -20.75 -9.72
N GLU A 20 6.59 -19.96 -10.46
CA GLU A 20 6.53 -18.52 -10.38
C GLU A 20 5.14 -18.10 -10.89
N HIS A 21 4.27 -17.76 -9.96
CA HIS A 21 3.00 -17.15 -10.29
C HIS A 21 3.25 -15.66 -10.58
N GLN A 22 3.18 -15.27 -11.83
CA GLN A 22 3.14 -13.86 -12.20
C GLN A 22 1.74 -13.32 -11.92
N ILE A 23 1.64 -12.31 -11.07
CA ILE A 23 0.40 -11.57 -10.84
C ILE A 23 0.37 -10.42 -11.83
N ILE A 24 -0.47 -10.52 -12.84
CA ILE A 24 -0.76 -9.43 -13.77
C ILE A 24 -2.20 -8.98 -13.49
N GLY A 25 -2.37 -7.70 -13.10
CA GLY A 25 -3.69 -7.11 -12.88
C GLY A 25 -4.56 -7.83 -11.84
N GLY A 26 -3.98 -8.40 -10.79
CA GLY A 26 -4.72 -9.07 -9.72
C GLY A 26 -5.27 -10.47 -10.06
N TYR A 27 -4.93 -11.04 -11.21
CA TYR A 27 -5.32 -12.40 -11.60
C TYR A 27 -4.12 -13.35 -11.57
N LEU A 28 -4.34 -14.55 -11.00
CA LEU A 28 -3.44 -15.69 -11.11
C LEU A 28 -3.64 -16.34 -12.49
N LEU A 29 -2.67 -16.20 -13.38
CA LEU A 29 -2.64 -16.95 -14.64
C LEU A 29 -1.93 -18.28 -14.38
N ASN A 30 -2.62 -19.40 -14.55
CA ASN A 30 -2.02 -20.73 -14.57
C ASN A 30 -1.18 -20.87 -15.85
N GLY A 31 0.08 -21.28 -15.70
CA GLY A 31 1.14 -21.22 -16.69
C GLY A 31 1.06 -22.17 -17.89
N GLU A 32 -0.10 -22.39 -18.50
CA GLU A 32 -0.21 -23.20 -19.72
C GLU A 32 -0.49 -22.41 -21.01
N ASP A 33 -0.75 -21.09 -20.92
CA ASP A 33 -0.96 -20.22 -22.09
C ASP A 33 0.09 -19.11 -22.16
N SER A 34 1.37 -19.46 -22.17
CA SER A 34 2.45 -18.49 -22.37
C SER A 34 2.62 -18.18 -23.84
N PHE A 35 2.36 -16.94 -24.23
CA PHE A 35 2.72 -16.42 -25.54
C PHE A 35 4.25 -16.37 -25.68
N GLU A 36 4.80 -17.03 -26.70
CA GLU A 36 6.25 -17.03 -26.99
C GLU A 36 6.83 -15.62 -27.24
N GLU A 37 6.00 -14.65 -27.59
CA GLU A 37 6.40 -13.25 -27.79
C GLU A 37 6.70 -12.48 -26.48
N LEU A 38 6.19 -12.93 -25.33
CA LEU A 38 6.45 -12.31 -24.03
C LEU A 38 7.83 -12.67 -23.44
N ASP A 39 8.40 -13.79 -23.84
CA ASP A 39 9.68 -14.26 -23.29
C ASP A 39 10.86 -13.36 -23.69
N ALA A 40 10.84 -12.77 -24.87
CA ALA A 40 11.93 -11.88 -25.31
C ALA A 40 11.92 -10.52 -24.58
N ALA A 41 10.73 -9.98 -24.24
CA ALA A 41 10.59 -8.75 -23.49
C ALA A 41 10.91 -8.94 -21.98
N VAL A 42 10.53 -10.08 -21.42
CA VAL A 42 10.79 -10.43 -20.02
C VAL A 42 12.28 -10.66 -19.74
N VAL A 43 13.02 -11.26 -20.68
CA VAL A 43 14.47 -11.56 -20.51
C VAL A 43 15.32 -10.29 -20.50
N THR A 44 14.94 -9.25 -21.23
CA THR A 44 15.65 -7.96 -21.20
C THR A 44 15.37 -7.16 -19.94
N ASP A 45 14.19 -7.34 -19.34
CA ASP A 45 13.75 -6.57 -18.19
C ASP A 45 14.22 -7.16 -16.84
N ALA A 46 14.53 -8.46 -16.79
CA ALA A 46 15.04 -9.17 -15.60
C ALA A 46 16.36 -8.62 -15.03
N LYS A 47 17.10 -7.81 -15.78
CA LYS A 47 18.38 -7.20 -15.34
C LYS A 47 18.20 -5.84 -14.65
N ARG A 48 17.05 -5.20 -14.75
CA ARG A 48 16.80 -3.91 -14.08
C ARG A 48 16.24 -4.13 -12.69
N ARG A 49 16.98 -3.70 -11.68
CA ARG A 49 16.53 -3.72 -10.29
C ARG A 49 15.37 -2.73 -10.13
N ASP A 50 14.36 -3.15 -9.37
CA ASP A 50 13.29 -2.26 -8.96
C ASP A 50 13.86 -1.03 -8.25
N LYS A 51 13.27 0.13 -8.53
CA LYS A 51 13.59 1.39 -7.89
C LYS A 51 12.47 1.79 -6.95
N ASN A 52 12.84 2.51 -5.91
CA ASN A 52 11.91 3.06 -4.94
C ASN A 52 11.85 4.58 -5.13
N LEU A 53 10.64 5.10 -5.32
CA LEU A 53 10.34 6.52 -5.18
C LEU A 53 9.84 6.74 -3.76
N ASP A 54 10.63 7.40 -2.93
CA ASP A 54 10.33 7.56 -1.51
C ASP A 54 9.75 8.95 -1.22
N GLY A 55 8.52 8.96 -0.74
CA GLY A 55 7.83 10.16 -0.29
C GLY A 55 8.14 10.55 1.16
N LYS A 56 8.92 9.73 1.89
CA LYS A 56 9.26 9.98 3.28
C LYS A 56 10.11 11.24 3.43
N GLY A 57 9.93 11.89 4.55
CA GLY A 57 10.85 12.90 5.06
C GLY A 57 11.58 12.38 6.29
N MET A 58 12.00 13.30 7.15
CA MET A 58 12.56 12.95 8.45
C MET A 58 11.47 12.37 9.35
N ARG A 59 11.71 11.17 9.92
CA ARG A 59 10.79 10.56 10.89
C ARG A 59 10.60 11.49 12.09
N PHE A 60 9.35 11.79 12.44
CA PHE A 60 9.02 12.54 13.66
C PHE A 60 9.04 11.57 14.86
N PRO A 61 10.02 11.65 15.75
CA PRO A 61 10.12 10.74 16.88
C PRO A 61 8.92 10.86 17.80
N GLY A 62 8.26 9.72 18.11
CA GLY A 62 7.07 9.68 18.98
C GLY A 62 5.80 10.24 18.34
N GLY A 63 5.86 10.77 17.11
CA GLY A 63 4.67 11.19 16.38
C GLY A 63 3.98 10.04 15.69
N ALA A 64 2.66 9.96 15.83
CA ALA A 64 1.81 9.06 15.09
C ALA A 64 0.58 9.84 14.59
N MET A 65 0.11 9.49 13.39
CA MET A 65 -1.19 9.94 12.92
C MET A 65 -2.19 8.83 13.19
N MET A 66 -3.29 9.18 13.83
CA MET A 66 -4.34 8.25 14.20
C MET A 66 -5.53 8.41 13.24
N MET A 67 -6.06 7.30 12.78
CA MET A 67 -7.38 7.19 12.20
C MET A 67 -8.30 6.41 13.14
N ILE A 68 -9.51 6.88 13.30
CA ILE A 68 -10.58 6.32 14.13
C ILE A 68 -11.83 6.11 13.24
N PRO A 69 -12.90 5.49 13.72
CA PRO A 69 -14.11 5.27 12.91
C PRO A 69 -14.66 6.54 12.24
N GLU A 70 -14.53 7.70 12.88
CA GLU A 70 -14.94 9.00 12.31
C GLU A 70 -14.00 9.50 11.18
N SER A 71 -12.86 8.82 10.96
CA SER A 71 -11.91 9.18 9.90
C SER A 71 -12.28 8.60 8.52
N VAL A 72 -13.44 7.97 8.35
CA VAL A 72 -13.90 7.55 7.03
C VAL A 72 -14.00 8.77 6.11
N GLY A 73 -13.36 8.69 4.94
CA GLY A 73 -13.19 9.80 4.01
C GLY A 73 -11.93 10.65 4.24
N LYS A 74 -11.25 10.49 5.39
CA LYS A 74 -9.95 11.13 5.63
C LYS A 74 -8.91 10.60 4.68
N GLU A 75 -8.13 11.51 4.10
CA GLU A 75 -7.09 11.20 3.14
C GLU A 75 -5.77 11.81 3.57
N ILE A 76 -4.72 11.02 3.51
CA ILE A 76 -3.36 11.45 3.82
C ILE A 76 -2.36 10.68 2.96
N GLY A 77 -1.28 11.33 2.56
CA GLY A 77 -0.28 10.69 1.72
C GLY A 77 1.06 11.38 1.72
N SER A 78 1.82 11.14 0.66
CA SER A 78 3.16 11.69 0.46
C SER A 78 3.34 12.21 -0.94
N ILE A 79 4.20 13.22 -1.11
CA ILE A 79 4.64 13.67 -2.42
C ILE A 79 5.89 12.87 -2.80
N VAL A 80 5.87 12.28 -3.99
CA VAL A 80 7.00 11.62 -4.63
C VAL A 80 7.39 12.37 -5.91
N GLU A 81 8.67 12.40 -6.21
CA GLU A 81 9.22 12.98 -7.44
C GLU A 81 9.57 11.85 -8.40
N VAL A 82 9.09 11.93 -9.62
CA VAL A 82 9.40 11.04 -10.74
C VAL A 82 10.29 11.81 -11.71
N LYS A 83 11.51 11.33 -11.93
CA LYS A 83 12.50 12.00 -12.80
C LYS A 83 12.51 11.45 -14.22
N ASP A 84 12.26 10.16 -14.34
CA ASP A 84 12.24 9.42 -15.60
C ASP A 84 10.91 8.67 -15.68
N PRO A 85 10.35 8.37 -16.86
CA PRO A 85 9.14 7.57 -16.99
C PRO A 85 9.23 6.29 -16.16
N PHE A 86 8.18 5.99 -15.40
CA PHE A 86 8.23 5.00 -14.34
C PHE A 86 7.00 4.09 -14.34
N LEU A 87 7.21 2.78 -14.51
CA LEU A 87 6.16 1.78 -14.37
C LEU A 87 6.01 1.37 -12.91
N VAL A 88 4.86 1.63 -12.33
CA VAL A 88 4.54 1.27 -10.94
C VAL A 88 4.24 -0.22 -10.83
N LYS A 89 4.95 -0.90 -9.96
CA LYS A 89 4.68 -2.30 -9.58
C LYS A 89 3.84 -2.41 -8.31
N SER A 90 4.19 -1.60 -7.32
CA SER A 90 3.43 -1.56 -6.07
C SER A 90 3.58 -0.23 -5.35
N ILE A 91 2.60 0.05 -4.50
CA ILE A 91 2.58 1.21 -3.62
C ILE A 91 2.57 0.70 -2.18
N CYS A 92 3.54 1.16 -1.40
CA CYS A 92 3.74 0.70 -0.03
C CYS A 92 3.46 1.81 0.96
N PHE A 93 2.81 1.45 2.06
CA PHE A 93 2.68 2.28 3.24
C PHE A 93 2.86 1.43 4.51
N THR A 94 3.20 2.09 5.60
CA THR A 94 3.43 1.40 6.87
C THR A 94 2.38 1.86 7.88
N VAL A 95 1.83 0.93 8.65
CA VAL A 95 1.09 1.23 9.89
C VAL A 95 1.92 0.80 11.07
N ASP A 96 1.92 1.57 12.15
CA ASP A 96 2.56 1.17 13.40
C ASP A 96 1.68 0.13 14.12
N GLU A 97 0.36 0.30 14.02
CA GLU A 97 -0.66 -0.62 14.55
C GLU A 97 -2.00 -0.40 13.81
N ASN A 98 -2.76 -1.47 13.56
CA ASN A 98 -4.16 -1.40 13.10
C ASN A 98 -5.02 -2.32 13.95
N ARG A 99 -5.93 -1.75 14.73
CA ARG A 99 -6.92 -2.46 15.55
C ARG A 99 -8.30 -2.53 14.88
N MET A 100 -8.53 -1.72 13.84
CA MET A 100 -9.79 -1.75 13.08
C MET A 100 -9.85 -2.99 12.21
N GLU A 101 -10.79 -3.89 12.52
CA GLU A 101 -11.06 -5.08 11.73
C GLU A 101 -12.05 -4.79 10.61
N GLY A 102 -11.79 -5.31 9.39
CA GLY A 102 -12.69 -5.15 8.26
C GLY A 102 -12.74 -3.73 7.73
N CYS A 103 -11.66 -2.96 7.88
CA CYS A 103 -11.56 -1.66 7.24
C CYS A 103 -11.00 -1.79 5.82
N LYS A 104 -11.44 -0.89 4.94
CA LYS A 104 -10.93 -0.74 3.58
C LYS A 104 -10.32 0.61 3.37
N ALA A 105 -9.31 0.64 2.52
CA ALA A 105 -8.68 1.86 2.07
C ALA A 105 -8.62 1.92 0.55
N SER A 106 -8.56 3.12 0.02
CA SER A 106 -8.29 3.40 -1.37
C SER A 106 -6.96 4.15 -1.49
N ILE A 107 -6.11 3.71 -2.40
CA ILE A 107 -4.94 4.48 -2.82
C ILE A 107 -5.36 5.38 -3.96
N ARG A 108 -5.03 6.66 -3.84
CA ARG A 108 -5.29 7.68 -4.86
C ARG A 108 -3.97 8.29 -5.29
N ILE A 109 -3.89 8.62 -6.57
CA ILE A 109 -2.68 9.19 -7.16
C ILE A 109 -3.07 10.42 -7.95
N TYR A 110 -2.47 11.54 -7.57
CA TYR A 110 -2.69 12.81 -8.22
C TYR A 110 -1.38 13.33 -8.79
N ARG A 111 -1.40 13.78 -10.03
CA ARG A 111 -0.32 14.58 -10.57
C ARG A 111 -0.45 16.00 -10.04
N ILE A 112 0.63 16.56 -9.56
CA ILE A 112 0.69 17.98 -9.18
C ILE A 112 1.02 18.77 -10.43
N THR A 113 0.12 19.66 -10.85
CA THR A 113 0.31 20.49 -12.03
C THR A 113 1.27 21.66 -11.72
N GLU A 114 1.73 22.37 -12.75
CA GLU A 114 2.58 23.54 -12.58
C GLU A 114 1.91 24.65 -11.75
N ASP A 115 0.58 24.77 -11.84
CA ASP A 115 -0.22 25.70 -11.05
C ASP A 115 -0.44 25.22 -9.59
N GLY A 116 -0.01 24.00 -9.29
CA GLY A 116 -0.14 23.37 -7.96
C GLY A 116 -1.49 22.68 -7.75
N ASP A 117 -2.30 22.53 -8.77
CA ASP A 117 -3.54 21.77 -8.73
C ASP A 117 -3.26 20.26 -8.72
N LEU A 118 -4.23 19.50 -8.22
CA LEU A 118 -4.15 18.04 -8.08
C LEU A 118 -5.05 17.36 -9.11
N ALA A 119 -4.45 16.81 -10.16
CA ALA A 119 -5.15 16.04 -11.19
C ALA A 119 -5.10 14.55 -10.87
N ASN A 120 -6.26 13.93 -10.62
CA ASN A 120 -6.35 12.47 -10.42
C ASN A 120 -5.97 11.74 -11.71
N ILE A 121 -5.01 10.82 -11.63
CA ILE A 121 -4.54 10.04 -12.79
C ILE A 121 -5.00 8.57 -12.77
N VAL A 122 -5.65 8.13 -11.70
CA VAL A 122 -6.12 6.74 -11.56
C VAL A 122 -7.59 6.69 -11.96
N THR A 123 -7.90 5.96 -13.02
CA THR A 123 -9.27 5.80 -13.53
C THR A 123 -10.08 4.79 -12.72
N MET A 124 -9.43 3.71 -12.27
CA MET A 124 -10.04 2.71 -11.39
C MET A 124 -9.51 2.85 -9.96
N PRO A 125 -10.40 2.89 -8.95
CA PRO A 125 -9.98 2.96 -7.56
C PRO A 125 -9.12 1.76 -7.17
N ILE A 126 -7.92 2.02 -6.64
CA ILE A 126 -7.06 0.98 -6.06
C ILE A 126 -7.53 0.75 -4.63
N SER A 127 -8.47 -0.17 -4.44
CA SER A 127 -9.06 -0.48 -3.13
C SER A 127 -8.44 -1.73 -2.53
N GLN A 128 -8.23 -1.73 -1.20
CA GLN A 128 -7.60 -2.82 -0.48
C GLN A 128 -8.24 -2.97 0.91
N ASP A 129 -8.49 -4.23 1.28
CA ASP A 129 -8.79 -4.58 2.66
C ASP A 129 -7.51 -4.45 3.50
N ILE A 130 -7.62 -3.77 4.64
CA ILE A 130 -6.49 -3.58 5.55
C ILE A 130 -6.71 -4.46 6.79
N PRO A 131 -6.00 -5.58 6.88
CA PRO A 131 -6.14 -6.49 8.02
C PRO A 131 -5.62 -5.85 9.32
N LYS A 132 -6.04 -6.41 10.46
CA LYS A 132 -5.45 -6.06 11.76
C LYS A 132 -3.93 -6.26 11.75
N ALA A 133 -3.25 -5.38 12.44
CA ALA A 133 -1.80 -5.44 12.63
C ALA A 133 -1.44 -4.99 14.05
N GLU A 134 -1.02 -5.93 14.89
CA GLU A 134 -0.64 -5.66 16.30
C GLU A 134 0.74 -5.01 16.43
N LYS A 135 1.48 -4.96 15.35
CA LYS A 135 2.82 -4.41 15.29
C LYS A 135 3.05 -3.70 13.96
N LYS A 136 4.10 -2.94 13.89
CA LYS A 136 4.52 -2.24 12.68
C LYS A 136 4.53 -3.18 11.47
N THR A 137 3.66 -2.89 10.52
CA THR A 137 3.45 -3.69 9.30
C THR A 137 3.48 -2.79 8.08
N THR A 138 4.19 -3.22 7.05
CA THR A 138 4.18 -2.54 5.75
C THR A 138 3.25 -3.30 4.80
N PHE A 139 2.27 -2.60 4.29
CA PHE A 139 1.37 -3.09 3.26
C PHE A 139 1.90 -2.71 1.89
N SER A 140 1.74 -3.62 0.93
CA SER A 140 2.10 -3.41 -0.47
C SER A 140 0.87 -3.66 -1.33
N ILE A 141 0.45 -2.64 -2.05
CA ILE A 141 -0.73 -2.67 -2.92
C ILE A 141 -0.25 -2.65 -4.36
N VAL A 142 -0.74 -3.61 -5.16
CA VAL A 142 -0.44 -3.71 -6.58
C VAL A 142 -1.61 -3.07 -7.36
N PRO A 143 -1.34 -2.08 -8.22
CA PRO A 143 -2.36 -1.55 -9.12
C PRO A 143 -2.94 -2.66 -10.00
N GLN A 144 -4.24 -2.60 -10.28
CA GLN A 144 -4.91 -3.57 -11.17
C GLN A 144 -4.61 -3.33 -12.65
N GLU A 145 -4.21 -2.11 -12.99
CA GLU A 145 -3.83 -1.69 -14.33
C GLU A 145 -2.35 -1.33 -14.38
N ASN A 146 -1.76 -1.40 -15.56
CA ASN A 146 -0.43 -0.85 -15.78
C ASN A 146 -0.47 0.66 -15.53
N LEU A 147 0.21 1.09 -14.49
CA LEU A 147 0.27 2.47 -14.08
C LEU A 147 1.65 3.05 -14.42
N GLU A 148 1.69 3.90 -15.42
CA GLU A 148 2.88 4.61 -15.82
C GLU A 148 2.83 6.05 -15.31
N LEU A 149 3.93 6.50 -14.71
CA LEU A 149 4.10 7.86 -14.23
C LEU A 149 5.12 8.58 -15.11
N GLU A 150 4.69 9.64 -15.75
CA GLU A 150 5.57 10.55 -16.48
C GLU A 150 6.42 11.38 -15.49
N PRO A 151 7.55 11.98 -15.92
CA PRO A 151 8.29 12.88 -15.07
C PRO A 151 7.41 13.99 -14.47
N GLY A 152 7.57 14.22 -13.15
CA GLY A 152 6.77 15.19 -12.42
C GLY A 152 6.64 14.90 -10.94
N GLU A 153 5.87 15.70 -10.23
CA GLU A 153 5.52 15.46 -8.83
C GLU A 153 4.14 14.83 -8.71
N TYR A 154 4.04 13.85 -7.81
CA TYR A 154 2.80 13.11 -7.56
C TYR A 154 2.48 13.07 -6.07
N TYR A 155 1.24 13.38 -5.74
CA TYR A 155 0.68 13.12 -4.43
C TYR A 155 0.05 11.73 -4.43
N ILE A 156 0.56 10.83 -3.61
CA ILE A 156 0.07 9.47 -3.44
C ILE A 156 -0.51 9.35 -2.05
N SER A 157 -1.75 8.93 -1.95
CA SER A 157 -2.49 8.96 -0.70
C SER A 157 -3.15 7.64 -0.34
N PHE A 158 -3.31 7.46 0.96
CA PHE A 158 -4.17 6.51 1.62
C PHE A 158 -5.46 7.22 2.04
N ALA A 159 -6.61 6.73 1.61
CA ALA A 159 -7.91 7.19 2.04
C ALA A 159 -8.66 6.04 2.72
N LEU A 160 -9.04 6.20 4.00
CA LEU A 160 -9.93 5.25 4.67
C LEU A 160 -11.32 5.38 4.05
N THR A 161 -11.84 4.32 3.44
CA THR A 161 -13.11 4.35 2.70
C THR A 161 -14.24 3.66 3.42
N GLU A 162 -13.95 2.56 4.12
CA GLU A 162 -14.96 1.78 4.83
C GLU A 162 -14.41 1.25 6.14
N ILE A 163 -15.31 1.05 7.10
CA ILE A 163 -15.08 0.30 8.35
C ILE A 163 -16.16 -0.78 8.45
N SER A 164 -15.92 -1.83 9.26
CA SER A 164 -16.91 -2.88 9.44
C SER A 164 -18.18 -2.33 10.12
N GLU A 165 -19.34 -2.95 9.83
CA GLU A 165 -20.61 -2.58 10.44
C GLU A 165 -20.53 -2.63 11.96
N THR A 166 -19.86 -3.63 12.53
CA THR A 166 -19.67 -3.76 13.98
C THR A 166 -18.96 -2.54 14.58
N ILE A 167 -17.94 -2.00 13.91
CA ILE A 167 -17.22 -0.81 14.37
C ILE A 167 -18.11 0.42 14.19
N ALA A 168 -18.79 0.53 13.04
CA ALA A 168 -19.70 1.63 12.75
C ALA A 168 -20.82 1.72 13.81
N ASP A 169 -21.42 0.58 14.16
CA ASP A 169 -22.49 0.49 15.16
C ASP A 169 -22.00 0.87 16.57
N LYS A 170 -20.84 0.37 16.98
CA LYS A 170 -20.21 0.77 18.25
C LYS A 170 -20.02 2.29 18.31
N TRP A 171 -19.47 2.88 17.24
CA TRP A 171 -19.22 4.31 17.15
C TRP A 171 -20.51 5.13 17.15
N ALA A 172 -21.52 4.71 16.41
CA ALA A 172 -22.83 5.36 16.34
C ALA A 172 -23.58 5.31 17.69
N ASN A 173 -23.41 4.21 18.45
CA ASN A 173 -24.02 4.05 19.77
C ASN A 173 -23.33 4.81 20.89
N ALA A 174 -22.09 5.26 20.69
CA ALA A 174 -21.39 6.15 21.62
C ALA A 174 -22.03 7.55 21.59
N LYS A 175 -23.06 7.77 22.43
CA LYS A 175 -23.96 8.93 22.36
C LYS A 175 -23.36 10.21 22.91
N THR A 176 -22.42 10.11 23.84
CA THR A 176 -21.80 11.26 24.50
C THR A 176 -20.36 11.46 24.03
N TRP A 177 -19.87 12.71 24.11
CA TRP A 177 -18.47 13.00 23.89
C TRP A 177 -17.57 12.18 24.83
N ASN A 178 -17.96 12.02 26.08
CA ASN A 178 -17.21 11.23 27.05
C ASN A 178 -17.11 9.74 26.68
N GLU A 179 -18.13 9.17 26.06
CA GLU A 179 -18.10 7.79 25.55
C GLU A 179 -17.17 7.68 24.35
N LYS A 180 -17.27 8.62 23.40
CA LYS A 180 -16.38 8.70 22.25
C LYS A 180 -14.93 8.94 22.67
N GLU A 181 -14.70 9.84 23.63
CA GLU A 181 -13.38 10.13 24.18
C GLU A 181 -12.79 8.91 24.90
N ARG A 182 -13.63 8.19 25.69
CA ARG A 182 -13.18 6.93 26.29
C ARG A 182 -12.81 5.91 25.24
N TYR A 183 -13.61 5.76 24.21
CA TYR A 183 -13.38 4.86 23.10
C TYR A 183 -12.07 5.16 22.38
N VAL A 184 -11.81 6.43 22.08
CA VAL A 184 -10.56 6.90 21.49
C VAL A 184 -9.38 6.69 22.45
N ASN A 185 -9.55 7.03 23.73
CA ASN A 185 -8.48 6.90 24.74
C ASN A 185 -8.12 5.44 25.03
N GLN A 186 -9.07 4.51 24.92
CA GLN A 186 -8.82 3.07 25.01
C GLN A 186 -8.24 2.50 23.71
N LEU A 187 -8.25 3.28 22.64
CA LEU A 187 -7.70 2.92 21.32
C LEU A 187 -8.23 1.59 20.80
N GLU A 188 -9.51 1.29 21.06
CA GLU A 188 -10.11 0.00 20.75
C GLU A 188 -10.21 -0.26 19.26
N ASP A 189 -10.64 0.75 18.47
CA ASP A 189 -10.75 0.65 17.01
C ASP A 189 -10.03 1.84 16.37
N SER A 190 -8.74 1.70 16.17
CA SER A 190 -7.87 2.76 15.67
C SER A 190 -6.77 2.20 14.78
N MET A 191 -6.27 3.04 13.89
CA MET A 191 -5.12 2.76 13.04
C MET A 191 -4.07 3.86 13.23
N PHE A 192 -2.83 3.49 13.42
CA PHE A 192 -1.72 4.41 13.65
C PHE A 192 -0.72 4.35 12.51
N PHE A 193 -0.37 5.52 11.99
CA PHE A 193 0.66 5.67 10.97
C PHE A 193 1.89 6.35 11.54
N PRO A 194 3.09 5.95 11.12
CA PRO A 194 4.30 6.72 11.38
C PRO A 194 4.21 8.08 10.67
N VAL A 195 4.63 9.13 11.35
CA VAL A 195 4.62 10.50 10.81
C VAL A 195 6.01 10.94 10.40
N TYR A 196 6.09 11.59 9.25
CA TYR A 196 7.32 12.17 8.71
C TYR A 196 7.15 13.67 8.47
N VAL A 197 8.19 14.43 8.77
CA VAL A 197 8.25 15.87 8.56
C VAL A 197 8.68 16.14 7.12
N LYS A 198 7.71 16.27 6.25
CA LYS A 198 7.83 16.72 4.88
C LYS A 198 6.44 17.14 4.42
N SER A 199 6.35 18.29 3.78
CA SER A 199 5.09 18.80 3.26
C SER A 199 4.41 17.79 2.34
N SER A 200 3.10 17.72 2.44
CA SER A 200 2.24 16.86 1.65
C SER A 200 0.87 17.50 1.49
N TYR A 201 -0.12 16.72 1.11
CA TYR A 201 -1.52 17.11 1.09
C TYR A 201 -2.32 16.16 1.98
N GLY A 202 -3.52 16.58 2.36
CA GLY A 202 -4.49 15.78 3.08
C GLY A 202 -5.85 16.45 3.17
N ARG A 203 -6.86 15.70 3.57
CA ARG A 203 -8.19 16.20 3.92
C ARG A 203 -8.75 15.42 5.08
N GLU A 204 -9.63 16.07 5.85
CA GLU A 204 -10.23 15.47 7.03
C GLU A 204 -11.40 14.54 6.72
N ASN A 205 -12.11 14.76 5.62
CA ASN A 205 -13.23 13.94 5.14
C ASN A 205 -13.40 14.07 3.62
N SER A 206 -14.28 13.28 3.02
CA SER A 206 -14.53 13.25 1.57
C SER A 206 -14.96 14.59 0.98
N ASP A 207 -15.66 15.41 1.75
CA ASP A 207 -16.26 16.66 1.30
C ASP A 207 -15.31 17.86 1.44
N SER A 208 -14.22 17.67 2.19
CA SER A 208 -13.21 18.70 2.39
C SER A 208 -12.25 18.76 1.19
N PRO A 209 -11.77 19.95 0.81
CA PRO A 209 -10.73 20.09 -0.20
C PRO A 209 -9.41 19.49 0.30
N LEU A 210 -8.59 19.03 -0.64
CA LEU A 210 -7.19 18.69 -0.34
C LEU A 210 -6.41 19.95 -0.02
N THR A 211 -5.75 19.98 1.12
CA THR A 211 -4.97 21.12 1.59
C THR A 211 -3.53 20.72 1.91
N LYS A 212 -2.60 21.67 1.92
CA LYS A 212 -1.20 21.40 2.28
C LYS A 212 -1.07 21.11 3.77
N TRP A 213 -0.39 20.00 4.07
CA TRP A 213 -0.05 19.58 5.42
C TRP A 213 1.48 19.58 5.61
N LYS A 214 1.91 19.74 6.86
CA LYS A 214 3.36 19.74 7.22
C LYS A 214 3.92 18.33 7.39
N TYR A 215 3.07 17.32 7.45
CA TYR A 215 3.41 15.95 7.77
C TYR A 215 2.85 15.00 6.72
N ASN A 216 3.45 13.83 6.61
CA ASN A 216 3.00 12.73 5.76
C ASN A 216 3.18 11.37 6.44
N ILE A 217 2.65 10.32 5.85
CA ILE A 217 2.72 8.94 6.37
C ILE A 217 3.80 8.08 5.69
N GLY A 218 4.58 8.66 4.79
CA GLY A 218 5.71 7.97 4.17
C GLY A 218 5.32 6.90 3.15
N MET A 219 4.51 7.27 2.16
CA MET A 219 4.23 6.38 1.03
C MET A 219 5.51 6.16 0.19
N THR A 220 5.66 4.94 -0.33
CA THR A 220 6.76 4.56 -1.21
C THR A 220 6.20 3.87 -2.44
N VAL A 221 6.66 4.25 -3.62
CA VAL A 221 6.32 3.59 -4.88
C VAL A 221 7.49 2.73 -5.33
N ILE A 222 7.21 1.47 -5.63
CA ILE A 222 8.18 0.50 -6.14
C ILE A 222 7.85 0.23 -7.59
N GLY A 223 8.85 0.24 -8.45
CA GLY A 223 8.66 -0.02 -9.87
C GLY A 223 9.94 0.06 -10.69
N LYS A 224 9.80 0.28 -11.98
CA LYS A 224 10.90 0.32 -12.94
C LYS A 224 10.91 1.62 -13.73
N ILE A 225 12.11 2.13 -14.01
CA ILE A 225 12.27 3.18 -15.02
C ILE A 225 12.04 2.56 -16.40
N LEU A 226 11.22 3.26 -17.19
CA LEU A 226 11.05 2.96 -18.61
C LEU A 226 12.13 3.67 -19.43
N ASP A 227 12.53 3.05 -20.53
CA ASP A 227 13.51 3.62 -21.49
C ASP A 227 12.84 4.53 -22.50
#